data_df6de592eb499c69ca766bc98cae133a
#
_entry.id   df6de592eb499c69ca766bc98cae133a
#
_cell.length_a   1.000
_cell.length_b   1.000
_cell.length_c   1.000
_cell.angle_alpha   90.00
_cell.angle_beta   90.00
_cell.angle_gamma   90.00
#
_symmetry.space_group_name_H-M   'P 1'
#
loop_
_entity.id
_entity.type
_entity.pdbx_description
1 polymer ?
#
loop_
_entity_poly.entity_id
_entity_poly.type
_entity_poly.pdbx_seq_one_letter_code
_entity_poly.pdbx_strand_id
1 'polypeptide(L)'
;MNRRKWLGAAISAVTICSAMGFAAPTVRAQDITQADKDKAIALLEKSKAEVLDAVKGLSEAQWNFKSAPEKWSIAECMEHIAAAEDFIRDLDKNNVMKAPAAPGRDTAAIDAGILEHVPDRTNKAQAPEPIKPTNRYGSPEGSVKHFVESRAITEDFVKNTPDLRGHAVDGPMGPNAPKIDGYEWILLIGAHSERHTKQILEVKADPNYPKK
;
A
#
# COMPACT_ATOMS: atom_id res chain seq x y z
N MET A 1 16.72 74.23 64.80
CA MET A 1 17.23 72.88 64.65
C MET A 1 16.39 72.19 63.55
N ASN A 2 16.88 72.18 62.31
CA ASN A 2 16.17 71.68 61.14
C ASN A 2 16.57 70.22 60.84
N ARG A 3 15.58 69.35 60.86
CA ARG A 3 15.77 67.98 60.33
C ARG A 3 15.04 67.87 58.97
N ARG A 4 15.84 67.84 57.92
CA ARG A 4 15.38 67.52 56.56
C ARG A 4 15.09 66.02 56.42
N LYS A 5 13.87 65.67 56.10
CA LYS A 5 13.48 64.31 55.70
C LYS A 5 13.79 64.12 54.21
N TRP A 6 14.58 63.11 53.88
CA TRP A 6 14.77 62.63 52.52
C TRP A 6 13.72 61.60 52.21
N LEU A 7 12.89 61.86 51.20
CA LEU A 7 11.99 60.86 50.59
C LEU A 7 12.80 60.11 49.55
N GLY A 8 13.06 58.82 49.79
CA GLY A 8 13.61 57.92 48.78
C GLY A 8 12.49 57.40 47.86
N ALA A 9 12.59 57.70 46.57
CA ALA A 9 11.72 57.14 45.54
C ALA A 9 12.30 55.76 45.15
N ALA A 10 11.53 54.70 45.42
CA ALA A 10 11.82 53.37 44.97
C ALA A 10 11.33 53.24 43.50
N ILE A 11 12.26 53.08 42.57
CA ILE A 11 11.96 52.73 41.17
C ILE A 11 11.85 51.21 41.08
N SER A 12 10.62 50.75 40.97
CA SER A 12 10.37 49.31 40.64
C SER A 12 10.65 49.07 39.18
N ALA A 13 11.75 48.37 38.90
CA ALA A 13 12.02 47.86 37.54
C ALA A 13 11.11 46.65 37.26
N VAL A 14 10.13 46.81 36.40
CA VAL A 14 9.32 45.71 35.88
C VAL A 14 10.12 45.02 34.77
N THR A 15 10.68 43.83 35.08
CA THR A 15 11.33 42.97 34.12
C THR A 15 10.25 42.24 33.30
N ILE A 16 10.01 42.69 32.08
CA ILE A 16 9.14 41.98 31.12
C ILE A 16 9.96 40.78 30.57
N CYS A 17 9.74 39.59 31.12
CA CYS A 17 10.21 38.35 30.51
C CYS A 17 9.35 38.06 29.26
N SER A 18 9.84 38.44 28.08
CA SER A 18 9.29 37.98 26.81
C SER A 18 9.61 36.51 26.66
N ALA A 19 8.63 35.65 26.94
CA ALA A 19 8.70 34.21 26.58
C ALA A 19 8.64 34.12 25.04
N MET A 20 9.80 34.02 24.39
CA MET A 20 9.87 33.56 23.00
C MET A 20 9.45 32.10 22.99
N GLY A 21 8.18 31.84 22.69
CA GLY A 21 7.70 30.51 22.38
C GLY A 21 8.40 30.02 21.11
N PHE A 22 9.38 29.12 21.28
CA PHE A 22 9.86 28.33 20.16
C PHE A 22 8.71 27.41 19.77
N ALA A 23 7.96 27.79 18.73
CA ALA A 23 7.11 26.86 18.02
C ALA A 23 8.04 25.80 17.42
N ALA A 24 8.00 24.58 17.96
CA ALA A 24 8.65 23.46 17.31
C ALA A 24 8.17 23.39 15.86
N PRO A 25 9.05 23.18 14.86
CA PRO A 25 8.62 23.01 13.49
C PRO A 25 7.65 21.81 13.47
N THR A 26 6.38 22.08 13.15
CA THR A 26 5.45 21.01 12.82
C THR A 26 6.01 20.34 11.58
N VAL A 27 6.59 19.15 11.74
CA VAL A 27 6.97 18.31 10.60
C VAL A 27 5.66 17.97 9.90
N ARG A 28 5.38 18.69 8.83
CA ARG A 28 4.23 18.44 7.98
C ARG A 28 4.45 17.06 7.37
N ALA A 29 3.44 16.19 7.45
CA ALA A 29 3.45 14.95 6.68
C ALA A 29 3.82 15.30 5.25
N GLN A 30 4.76 14.56 4.64
CA GLN A 30 5.17 14.83 3.28
C GLN A 30 3.99 14.55 2.35
N ASP A 31 3.44 15.62 1.77
CA ASP A 31 2.42 15.49 0.73
C ASP A 31 3.01 14.62 -0.39
N ILE A 32 2.24 13.68 -0.89
CA ILE A 32 2.64 12.87 -2.04
C ILE A 32 2.88 13.78 -3.24
N THR A 33 4.01 13.61 -3.92
CA THR A 33 4.32 14.40 -5.13
C THR A 33 3.56 13.88 -6.35
N GLN A 34 3.39 14.72 -7.38
CA GLN A 34 2.83 14.25 -8.64
C GLN A 34 3.69 13.13 -9.25
N ALA A 35 5.02 13.23 -9.13
CA ALA A 35 5.93 12.18 -9.61
C ALA A 35 5.72 10.83 -8.89
N ASP A 36 5.38 10.83 -7.60
CA ASP A 36 5.05 9.59 -6.89
C ASP A 36 3.71 9.02 -7.38
N LYS A 37 2.70 9.86 -7.58
CA LYS A 37 1.42 9.43 -8.17
C LYS A 37 1.64 8.80 -9.54
N ASP A 38 2.41 9.44 -10.40
CA ASP A 38 2.71 8.94 -11.75
C ASP A 38 3.45 7.58 -11.70
N LYS A 39 4.39 7.41 -10.77
CA LYS A 39 5.07 6.12 -10.55
C LYS A 39 4.11 5.02 -10.08
N ALA A 40 3.24 5.33 -9.12
CA ALA A 40 2.25 4.37 -8.64
C ALA A 40 1.28 3.96 -9.77
N ILE A 41 0.77 4.91 -10.55
CA ILE A 41 -0.10 4.65 -11.69
C ILE A 41 0.62 3.79 -12.74
N ALA A 42 1.87 4.11 -13.08
CA ALA A 42 2.64 3.32 -14.02
C ALA A 42 2.86 1.87 -13.54
N LEU A 43 3.12 1.66 -12.24
CA LEU A 43 3.21 0.32 -11.66
C LEU A 43 1.88 -0.44 -11.73
N LEU A 44 0.77 0.23 -11.40
CA LEU A 44 -0.57 -0.35 -11.45
C LEU A 44 -0.96 -0.74 -12.89
N GLU A 45 -0.72 0.13 -13.86
CA GLU A 45 -0.99 -0.15 -15.28
C GLU A 45 -0.11 -1.28 -15.83
N LYS A 46 1.20 -1.26 -15.52
CA LYS A 46 2.13 -2.34 -15.90
C LYS A 46 1.68 -3.68 -15.35
N SER A 47 1.45 -3.77 -14.04
CA SER A 47 1.05 -5.02 -13.39
C SER A 47 -0.32 -5.52 -13.87
N LYS A 48 -1.27 -4.61 -14.18
CA LYS A 48 -2.55 -4.95 -14.82
C LYS A 48 -2.33 -5.58 -16.20
N ALA A 49 -1.50 -4.97 -17.03
CA ALA A 49 -1.21 -5.48 -18.37
C ALA A 49 -0.56 -6.88 -18.31
N GLU A 50 0.38 -7.10 -17.39
CA GLU A 50 1.04 -8.39 -17.18
C GLU A 50 0.06 -9.48 -16.73
N VAL A 51 -0.85 -9.18 -15.80
CA VAL A 51 -1.92 -10.11 -15.38
C VAL A 51 -2.78 -10.48 -16.58
N LEU A 52 -3.28 -9.49 -17.33
CA LEU A 52 -4.19 -9.73 -18.46
C LEU A 52 -3.51 -10.53 -19.59
N ASP A 53 -2.23 -10.27 -19.87
CA ASP A 53 -1.48 -11.04 -20.86
C ASP A 53 -1.26 -12.49 -20.41
N ALA A 54 -0.96 -12.69 -19.11
CA ALA A 54 -0.75 -14.01 -18.55
C ALA A 54 -1.99 -14.91 -18.63
N VAL A 55 -3.20 -14.34 -18.61
CA VAL A 55 -4.48 -15.11 -18.63
C VAL A 55 -5.20 -15.07 -19.97
N LYS A 56 -4.66 -14.40 -20.98
CA LYS A 56 -5.30 -14.20 -22.28
C LYS A 56 -5.52 -15.50 -23.02
N GLY A 57 -6.76 -15.75 -23.43
CA GLY A 57 -7.15 -16.83 -24.34
C GLY A 57 -6.90 -18.24 -23.78
N LEU A 58 -6.98 -18.41 -22.46
CA LEU A 58 -6.89 -19.71 -21.81
C LEU A 58 -8.17 -20.53 -22.04
N SER A 59 -8.03 -21.85 -22.25
CA SER A 59 -9.12 -22.79 -22.25
C SER A 59 -9.59 -23.09 -20.81
N GLU A 60 -10.79 -23.64 -20.64
CA GLU A 60 -11.31 -24.07 -19.35
C GLU A 60 -10.36 -25.03 -18.62
N ALA A 61 -9.79 -26.00 -19.36
CA ALA A 61 -8.81 -26.92 -18.83
C ALA A 61 -7.54 -26.21 -18.33
N GLN A 62 -7.11 -25.17 -19.04
CA GLN A 62 -5.94 -24.37 -18.66
C GLN A 62 -6.21 -23.49 -17.43
N TRP A 63 -7.40 -22.92 -17.33
CA TRP A 63 -7.81 -22.14 -16.15
C TRP A 63 -7.83 -22.97 -14.87
N ASN A 64 -8.32 -24.21 -14.95
CA ASN A 64 -8.57 -25.06 -13.80
C ASN A 64 -7.41 -26.04 -13.48
N PHE A 65 -6.35 -26.03 -14.30
CA PHE A 65 -5.21 -26.92 -14.08
C PHE A 65 -4.53 -26.61 -12.74
N LYS A 66 -4.26 -27.66 -11.97
CA LYS A 66 -3.48 -27.63 -10.72
C LYS A 66 -2.28 -28.54 -10.85
N SER A 67 -1.09 -28.02 -10.63
CA SER A 67 0.15 -28.81 -10.63
C SER A 67 0.25 -29.79 -9.45
N ALA A 68 -0.53 -29.56 -8.38
CA ALA A 68 -0.76 -30.46 -7.26
C ALA A 68 -2.06 -30.05 -6.54
N PRO A 69 -2.73 -30.96 -5.78
CA PRO A 69 -4.01 -30.68 -5.13
C PRO A 69 -4.01 -29.43 -4.22
N GLU A 70 -2.91 -29.16 -3.53
CA GLU A 70 -2.75 -28.02 -2.63
C GLU A 70 -2.27 -26.74 -3.32
N LYS A 71 -1.98 -26.80 -4.62
CA LYS A 71 -1.57 -25.64 -5.41
C LYS A 71 -2.77 -24.94 -6.02
N TRP A 72 -2.69 -23.64 -6.13
CA TRP A 72 -3.71 -22.87 -6.81
C TRP A 72 -3.63 -23.05 -8.32
N SER A 73 -4.80 -23.16 -8.94
CA SER A 73 -4.96 -23.02 -10.39
C SER A 73 -4.82 -21.55 -10.83
N ILE A 74 -4.79 -21.31 -12.15
CA ILE A 74 -4.78 -19.96 -12.67
C ILE A 74 -6.08 -19.22 -12.30
N ALA A 75 -7.21 -19.91 -12.32
CA ALA A 75 -8.49 -19.34 -11.90
C ALA A 75 -8.47 -18.87 -10.43
N GLU A 76 -7.93 -19.70 -9.53
CA GLU A 76 -7.76 -19.36 -8.12
C GLU A 76 -6.77 -18.20 -7.90
N CYS A 77 -5.67 -18.16 -8.65
CA CYS A 77 -4.73 -17.02 -8.62
C CYS A 77 -5.42 -15.71 -9.06
N MET A 78 -6.20 -15.76 -10.15
CA MET A 78 -6.89 -14.59 -10.68
C MET A 78 -7.95 -14.06 -9.72
N GLU A 79 -8.75 -14.95 -9.11
CA GLU A 79 -9.71 -14.57 -8.07
C GLU A 79 -9.01 -13.91 -6.87
N HIS A 80 -7.88 -14.48 -6.44
CA HIS A 80 -7.11 -13.93 -5.34
C HIS A 80 -6.55 -12.54 -5.66
N ILE A 81 -6.02 -12.31 -6.88
CA ILE A 81 -5.56 -10.99 -7.32
C ILE A 81 -6.70 -9.97 -7.24
N ALA A 82 -7.87 -10.32 -7.77
CA ALA A 82 -9.04 -9.45 -7.78
C ALA A 82 -9.55 -9.13 -6.36
N ALA A 83 -9.59 -10.14 -5.49
CA ALA A 83 -10.01 -9.97 -4.10
C ALA A 83 -9.01 -9.14 -3.28
N ALA A 84 -7.72 -9.33 -3.53
CA ALA A 84 -6.66 -8.59 -2.85
C ALA A 84 -6.65 -7.11 -3.24
N GLU A 85 -6.97 -6.78 -4.49
CA GLU A 85 -7.12 -5.40 -4.96
C GLU A 85 -8.10 -4.61 -4.08
N ASP A 86 -9.31 -5.15 -3.90
CA ASP A 86 -10.32 -4.51 -3.07
C ASP A 86 -9.92 -4.49 -1.59
N PHE A 87 -9.48 -5.63 -1.07
CA PHE A 87 -9.15 -5.78 0.35
C PHE A 87 -8.05 -4.80 0.79
N ILE A 88 -6.98 -4.67 -0.01
CA ILE A 88 -5.85 -3.80 0.32
C ILE A 88 -6.26 -2.33 0.18
N ARG A 89 -6.98 -1.96 -0.90
CA ARG A 89 -7.48 -0.60 -1.09
C ARG A 89 -8.44 -0.17 0.03
N ASP A 90 -9.35 -1.06 0.43
CA ASP A 90 -10.32 -0.76 1.48
C ASP A 90 -9.65 -0.66 2.86
N LEU A 91 -8.61 -1.46 3.12
CA LEU A 91 -7.78 -1.35 4.31
C LEU A 91 -7.04 0.00 4.32
N ASP A 92 -6.44 0.40 3.21
CA ASP A 92 -5.78 1.68 3.07
C ASP A 92 -6.76 2.83 3.36
N LYS A 93 -7.86 2.90 2.63
CA LYS A 93 -8.88 3.94 2.77
C LYS A 93 -9.50 4.02 4.18
N ASN A 94 -9.78 2.88 4.79
CA ASN A 94 -10.56 2.84 6.03
C ASN A 94 -9.71 2.82 7.30
N ASN A 95 -8.48 2.32 7.24
CA ASN A 95 -7.61 2.17 8.40
C ASN A 95 -6.38 3.09 8.29
N VAL A 96 -5.61 3.00 7.19
CA VAL A 96 -4.34 3.73 7.06
C VAL A 96 -4.59 5.23 7.03
N MET A 97 -5.48 5.68 6.14
CA MET A 97 -5.81 7.11 5.98
C MET A 97 -6.45 7.75 7.23
N LYS A 98 -6.85 6.94 8.21
CA LYS A 98 -7.41 7.40 9.49
C LYS A 98 -6.47 7.21 10.68
N ALA A 99 -5.31 6.61 10.45
CA ALA A 99 -4.31 6.37 11.48
C ALA A 99 -3.65 7.69 11.93
N PRO A 100 -2.99 7.73 13.08
CA PRO A 100 -2.18 8.88 13.47
C PRO A 100 -1.08 9.17 12.44
N ALA A 101 -0.67 10.44 12.37
CA ALA A 101 0.47 10.85 11.54
C ALA A 101 1.75 10.08 11.93
N ALA A 102 2.52 9.67 10.96
CA ALA A 102 3.72 8.86 11.13
C ALA A 102 4.97 9.53 10.49
N PRO A 103 5.47 10.63 11.07
CA PRO A 103 6.64 11.32 10.54
C PRO A 103 7.94 10.53 10.74
N GLY A 104 8.98 10.88 9.99
CA GLY A 104 10.36 10.38 10.23
C GLY A 104 10.63 8.97 9.71
N ARG A 105 9.76 8.40 8.87
CA ARG A 105 9.99 7.11 8.23
C ARG A 105 10.95 7.25 7.04
N ASP A 106 11.77 6.25 6.80
CA ASP A 106 12.57 6.14 5.57
C ASP A 106 11.69 5.54 4.44
N THR A 107 10.85 6.40 3.86
CA THR A 107 9.89 5.98 2.82
C THR A 107 10.59 5.44 1.58
N ALA A 108 11.78 5.95 1.23
CA ALA A 108 12.51 5.47 0.06
C ALA A 108 13.00 4.03 0.24
N ALA A 109 13.52 3.69 1.41
CA ALA A 109 13.93 2.32 1.72
C ALA A 109 12.74 1.36 1.80
N ILE A 110 11.61 1.81 2.37
CA ILE A 110 10.38 1.00 2.47
C ILE A 110 9.79 0.74 1.08
N ASP A 111 9.66 1.77 0.23
CA ASP A 111 9.20 1.64 -1.16
C ASP A 111 10.05 0.61 -1.93
N ALA A 112 11.38 0.75 -1.87
CA ALA A 112 12.30 -0.17 -2.53
C ALA A 112 12.13 -1.61 -2.01
N GLY A 113 12.02 -1.78 -0.69
CA GLY A 113 11.80 -3.09 -0.07
C GLY A 113 10.50 -3.75 -0.51
N ILE A 114 9.40 -3.01 -0.62
CA ILE A 114 8.12 -3.55 -1.12
C ILE A 114 8.27 -4.03 -2.56
N LEU A 115 8.84 -3.19 -3.42
CA LEU A 115 8.97 -3.50 -4.85
C LEU A 115 9.94 -4.66 -5.12
N GLU A 116 10.94 -4.87 -4.27
CA GLU A 116 11.89 -5.97 -4.37
C GLU A 116 11.35 -7.27 -3.80
N HIS A 117 10.83 -7.23 -2.55
CA HIS A 117 10.57 -8.46 -1.80
C HIS A 117 9.16 -9.02 -2.00
N VAL A 118 8.14 -8.18 -2.27
CA VAL A 118 6.78 -8.68 -2.46
C VAL A 118 6.66 -9.56 -3.71
N PRO A 119 7.24 -9.21 -4.89
CA PRO A 119 7.19 -10.05 -6.06
C PRO A 119 8.09 -11.30 -5.99
N ASP A 120 8.98 -11.39 -4.99
CA ASP A 120 9.82 -12.55 -4.78
C ASP A 120 9.00 -13.75 -4.29
N ARG A 121 9.08 -14.88 -5.02
CA ARG A 121 8.35 -16.12 -4.75
C ARG A 121 9.18 -17.21 -4.08
N THR A 122 10.40 -16.94 -3.69
CA THR A 122 11.26 -17.87 -2.94
C THR A 122 10.63 -18.20 -1.59
N ASN A 123 10.01 -17.22 -0.93
CA ASN A 123 9.26 -17.39 0.30
C ASN A 123 7.76 -17.50 0.02
N LYS A 124 7.14 -18.59 0.50
CA LYS A 124 5.69 -18.80 0.40
C LYS A 124 4.98 -18.10 1.56
N ALA A 125 3.92 -17.37 1.24
CA ALA A 125 3.02 -16.78 2.21
C ALA A 125 1.64 -17.45 2.14
N GLN A 126 0.95 -17.53 3.28
CA GLN A 126 -0.43 -17.96 3.34
C GLN A 126 -1.34 -16.76 3.12
N ALA A 127 -2.32 -16.90 2.23
CA ALA A 127 -3.32 -15.87 2.04
C ALA A 127 -4.23 -15.77 3.27
N PRO A 128 -4.52 -14.57 3.77
CA PRO A 128 -5.54 -14.40 4.80
C PRO A 128 -6.93 -14.78 4.29
N GLU A 129 -7.80 -15.25 5.19
CA GLU A 129 -9.13 -15.79 4.85
C GLU A 129 -9.96 -14.89 3.93
N PRO A 130 -10.01 -13.53 4.12
CA PRO A 130 -10.85 -12.67 3.29
C PRO A 130 -10.52 -12.69 1.80
N ILE A 131 -9.30 -13.07 1.43
CA ILE A 131 -8.85 -13.07 0.03
C ILE A 131 -8.50 -14.47 -0.50
N LYS A 132 -8.82 -15.53 0.25
CA LYS A 132 -8.71 -16.89 -0.28
C LYS A 132 -9.72 -17.11 -1.42
N PRO A 133 -9.35 -17.88 -2.46
CA PRO A 133 -10.26 -18.21 -3.53
C PRO A 133 -11.47 -19.04 -3.02
N THR A 134 -12.67 -18.63 -3.41
CA THR A 134 -13.94 -19.25 -3.05
C THR A 134 -14.94 -19.30 -4.21
N ASN A 135 -14.48 -18.99 -5.41
CA ASN A 135 -15.31 -18.78 -6.61
C ASN A 135 -16.30 -17.60 -6.46
N ARG A 136 -15.88 -16.53 -5.74
CA ARG A 136 -16.74 -15.37 -5.39
C ARG A 136 -17.26 -14.59 -6.59
N TYR A 137 -16.54 -14.62 -7.72
CA TYR A 137 -16.91 -13.91 -8.95
C TYR A 137 -17.58 -14.83 -9.98
N GLY A 138 -17.85 -16.08 -9.63
CA GLY A 138 -18.63 -17.05 -10.42
C GLY A 138 -17.86 -17.68 -11.58
N SER A 139 -16.85 -17.04 -12.12
CA SER A 139 -16.00 -17.59 -13.19
C SER A 139 -14.64 -16.90 -13.25
N PRO A 140 -13.64 -17.48 -13.96
CA PRO A 140 -12.37 -16.81 -14.23
C PRO A 140 -12.54 -15.47 -14.95
N GLU A 141 -13.44 -15.39 -15.94
CA GLU A 141 -13.74 -14.15 -16.67
C GLU A 141 -14.40 -13.11 -15.75
N GLY A 142 -15.25 -13.57 -14.82
CA GLY A 142 -15.81 -12.73 -13.77
C GLY A 142 -14.74 -12.13 -12.88
N SER A 143 -13.73 -12.92 -12.51
CA SER A 143 -12.56 -12.44 -11.75
C SER A 143 -11.75 -11.43 -12.53
N VAL A 144 -11.50 -11.66 -13.83
CA VAL A 144 -10.78 -10.72 -14.70
C VAL A 144 -11.55 -9.40 -14.83
N LYS A 145 -12.86 -9.46 -15.09
CA LYS A 145 -13.71 -8.27 -15.18
C LYS A 145 -13.64 -7.46 -13.90
N HIS A 146 -13.85 -8.11 -12.75
CA HIS A 146 -13.82 -7.45 -11.44
C HIS A 146 -12.46 -6.81 -11.18
N PHE A 147 -11.37 -7.49 -11.47
CA PHE A 147 -10.01 -6.95 -11.32
C PHE A 147 -9.81 -5.67 -12.13
N VAL A 148 -10.24 -5.63 -13.39
CA VAL A 148 -10.09 -4.45 -14.26
C VAL A 148 -10.90 -3.27 -13.71
N GLU A 149 -12.14 -3.52 -13.27
CA GLU A 149 -13.01 -2.49 -12.68
C GLU A 149 -12.42 -1.98 -11.36
N SER A 150 -11.97 -2.87 -10.48
CA SER A 150 -11.37 -2.52 -9.20
C SER A 150 -10.06 -1.77 -9.35
N ARG A 151 -9.20 -2.15 -10.32
CA ARG A 151 -7.96 -1.45 -10.63
C ARG A 151 -8.20 0.00 -11.05
N ALA A 152 -9.22 0.27 -11.85
CA ALA A 152 -9.60 1.63 -12.22
C ALA A 152 -9.99 2.46 -10.98
N ILE A 153 -10.69 1.85 -10.02
CA ILE A 153 -11.02 2.52 -8.74
C ILE A 153 -9.76 2.80 -7.91
N THR A 154 -8.80 1.87 -7.90
CA THR A 154 -7.50 2.07 -7.21
C THR A 154 -6.71 3.20 -7.86
N GLU A 155 -6.65 3.26 -9.19
CA GLU A 155 -5.99 4.35 -9.92
C GLU A 155 -6.63 5.71 -9.61
N ASP A 156 -7.96 5.78 -9.55
CA ASP A 156 -8.68 7.00 -9.17
C ASP A 156 -8.44 7.38 -7.70
N PHE A 157 -8.35 6.42 -6.80
CA PHE A 157 -7.98 6.67 -5.41
C PHE A 157 -6.60 7.32 -5.29
N VAL A 158 -5.59 6.81 -6.02
CA VAL A 158 -4.24 7.42 -6.06
C VAL A 158 -4.30 8.86 -6.57
N LYS A 159 -5.01 9.11 -7.68
CA LYS A 159 -5.10 10.45 -8.30
C LYS A 159 -5.72 11.47 -7.35
N ASN A 160 -6.76 11.06 -6.62
CA ASN A 160 -7.62 11.97 -5.86
C ASN A 160 -7.29 12.05 -4.36
N THR A 161 -6.35 11.24 -3.84
CA THR A 161 -5.96 11.27 -2.43
C THR A 161 -4.67 12.07 -2.24
N PRO A 162 -4.71 13.21 -1.52
CA PRO A 162 -3.55 14.09 -1.40
C PRO A 162 -2.51 13.63 -0.37
N ASP A 163 -2.93 12.94 0.70
CA ASP A 163 -2.11 12.67 1.89
C ASP A 163 -1.77 11.18 2.08
N LEU A 164 -1.47 10.48 0.98
CA LEU A 164 -1.12 9.05 1.04
C LEU A 164 0.16 8.74 1.84
N ARG A 165 1.01 9.74 2.11
CA ARG A 165 2.25 9.61 2.88
C ARG A 165 2.11 9.98 4.36
N GLY A 166 0.99 10.60 4.74
CA GLY A 166 0.82 11.21 6.07
C GLY A 166 0.63 10.21 7.21
N HIS A 167 0.06 9.08 6.93
CA HIS A 167 -0.39 8.10 7.91
C HIS A 167 0.18 6.71 7.63
N ALA A 168 0.52 5.95 8.67
CA ALA A 168 1.06 4.61 8.50
C ALA A 168 0.59 3.65 9.59
N VAL A 169 0.39 2.39 9.21
CA VAL A 169 0.04 1.27 10.10
C VAL A 169 1.01 0.10 9.91
N ASP A 170 0.93 -0.89 10.79
CA ASP A 170 1.70 -2.11 10.64
C ASP A 170 1.33 -2.82 9.33
N GLY A 171 2.34 -3.15 8.54
CA GLY A 171 2.19 -3.84 7.26
C GLY A 171 2.12 -5.37 7.40
N PRO A 172 1.84 -6.09 6.30
CA PRO A 172 1.72 -7.56 6.31
C PRO A 172 3.06 -8.29 6.39
N MET A 173 4.18 -7.58 6.41
CA MET A 173 5.54 -8.15 6.36
C MET A 173 6.06 -8.63 7.72
N GLY A 174 5.23 -8.61 8.76
CA GLY A 174 5.54 -9.15 10.09
C GLY A 174 5.76 -8.09 11.17
N PRO A 175 5.87 -8.51 12.44
CA PRO A 175 5.80 -7.61 13.60
C PRO A 175 7.00 -6.69 13.76
N ASN A 176 8.11 -6.98 13.11
CA ASN A 176 9.33 -6.16 13.15
C ASN A 176 9.54 -5.35 11.86
N ALA A 177 8.62 -5.43 10.91
CA ALA A 177 8.66 -4.64 9.70
C ALA A 177 8.31 -3.18 9.99
N PRO A 178 8.83 -2.22 9.21
CA PRO A 178 8.41 -0.84 9.34
C PRO A 178 6.92 -0.69 9.04
N LYS A 179 6.29 0.29 9.70
CA LYS A 179 4.92 0.70 9.33
C LYS A 179 4.93 1.22 7.90
N ILE A 180 3.86 0.92 7.17
CA ILE A 180 3.68 1.35 5.78
C ILE A 180 2.53 2.34 5.66
N ASP A 181 2.72 3.33 4.78
CA ASP A 181 1.75 4.39 4.53
C ASP A 181 0.80 4.07 3.37
N GLY A 182 -0.16 4.95 3.11
CA GLY A 182 -1.13 4.75 2.04
C GLY A 182 -0.50 4.57 0.66
N TYR A 183 0.56 5.31 0.36
CA TYR A 183 1.28 5.14 -0.90
C TYR A 183 1.97 3.77 -0.98
N GLU A 184 2.58 3.32 0.10
CA GLU A 184 3.23 2.02 0.20
C GLU A 184 2.22 0.86 0.11
N TRP A 185 0.99 1.03 0.61
CA TRP A 185 -0.10 0.08 0.39
C TRP A 185 -0.50 0.01 -1.09
N ILE A 186 -0.46 1.12 -1.83
CA ILE A 186 -0.67 1.13 -3.29
C ILE A 186 0.47 0.40 -4.02
N LEU A 187 1.73 0.64 -3.63
CA LEU A 187 2.86 -0.12 -4.18
C LEU A 187 2.71 -1.62 -3.91
N LEU A 188 2.22 -1.99 -2.72
CA LEU A 188 1.94 -3.37 -2.36
C LEU A 188 0.90 -4.00 -3.30
N ILE A 189 -0.16 -3.30 -3.68
CA ILE A 189 -1.16 -3.79 -4.66
C ILE A 189 -0.49 -4.16 -6.00
N GLY A 190 0.30 -3.26 -6.55
CA GLY A 190 1.00 -3.50 -7.82
C GLY A 190 1.99 -4.68 -7.72
N ALA A 191 2.84 -4.68 -6.70
CA ALA A 191 3.82 -5.73 -6.44
C ALA A 191 3.18 -7.09 -6.15
N HIS A 192 2.02 -7.12 -5.49
CA HIS A 192 1.23 -8.33 -5.23
C HIS A 192 0.67 -8.91 -6.55
N SER A 193 0.19 -8.07 -7.45
CA SER A 193 -0.23 -8.50 -8.78
C SER A 193 0.94 -9.12 -9.56
N GLU A 194 2.13 -8.51 -9.54
CA GLU A 194 3.35 -9.08 -10.14
C GLU A 194 3.72 -10.44 -9.53
N ARG A 195 3.62 -10.57 -8.21
CA ARG A 195 3.88 -11.85 -7.51
C ARG A 195 2.99 -12.97 -8.04
N HIS A 196 1.69 -12.71 -8.16
CA HIS A 196 0.73 -13.72 -8.59
C HIS A 196 0.72 -13.93 -10.10
N THR A 197 1.14 -12.93 -10.90
CA THR A 197 1.47 -13.14 -12.32
C THR A 197 2.60 -14.16 -12.48
N LYS A 198 3.68 -14.03 -11.69
CA LYS A 198 4.76 -15.05 -11.67
C LYS A 198 4.23 -16.42 -11.27
N GLN A 199 3.30 -16.49 -10.31
CA GLN A 199 2.66 -17.77 -9.93
C GLN A 199 1.85 -18.38 -11.07
N ILE A 200 1.10 -17.59 -11.82
CA ILE A 200 0.38 -18.02 -13.02
C ILE A 200 1.37 -18.59 -14.06
N LEU A 201 2.48 -17.90 -14.28
CA LEU A 201 3.52 -18.37 -15.20
C LEU A 201 4.18 -19.66 -14.72
N GLU A 202 4.37 -19.87 -13.42
CA GLU A 202 4.84 -21.15 -12.84
C GLU A 202 3.85 -22.29 -13.13
N VAL A 203 2.53 -22.05 -13.01
CA VAL A 203 1.50 -23.04 -13.36
C VAL A 203 1.56 -23.36 -14.85
N LYS A 204 1.72 -22.37 -15.73
CA LYS A 204 1.83 -22.56 -17.18
C LYS A 204 3.11 -23.29 -17.60
N ALA A 205 4.16 -23.24 -16.80
CA ALA A 205 5.44 -23.92 -17.05
C ALA A 205 5.45 -25.38 -16.59
N ASP A 206 4.38 -25.88 -15.95
CA ASP A 206 4.29 -27.28 -15.54
C ASP A 206 4.30 -28.20 -16.77
N PRO A 207 5.11 -29.29 -16.77
CA PRO A 207 5.16 -30.23 -17.90
C PRO A 207 3.80 -30.87 -18.27
N ASN A 208 2.87 -30.94 -17.32
CA ASN A 208 1.52 -31.50 -17.50
C ASN A 208 0.47 -30.42 -17.82
N TYR A 209 0.88 -29.16 -17.97
CA TYR A 209 -0.06 -28.08 -18.27
C TYR A 209 -0.80 -28.34 -19.60
N PRO A 210 -2.13 -28.24 -19.65
CA PRO A 210 -2.91 -28.58 -20.83
C PRO A 210 -2.48 -27.78 -22.06
N LYS A 211 -2.27 -28.47 -23.19
CA LYS A 211 -2.09 -27.83 -24.50
C LYS A 211 -3.46 -27.31 -24.98
N LYS A 212 -3.41 -26.25 -25.80
CA LYS A 212 -4.64 -25.75 -26.43
C LYS A 212 -5.24 -26.81 -27.33
#